data_8992c285a9d0e246ad4047f2a36f72da
#
_entry.id   8992c285a9d0e246ad4047f2a36f72da
#
_cell.length_a   1.000
_cell.length_b   1.000
_cell.length_c   1.000
_cell.angle_alpha   90.00
_cell.angle_beta   90.00
_cell.angle_gamma   90.00
#
_symmetry.space_group_name_H-M   'P 1'
#
loop_
_entity.id
_entity.type
_entity.pdbx_description
1 polymer ?
#
loop_
_entity_poly.entity_id
_entity_poly.type
_entity_poly.pdbx_seq_one_letter_code
_entity_poly.pdbx_strand_id
1 'polypeptide(L)'
;MADYEGRELSWDEEVEKGEGGDYILLPPGDYDFTVETFERARFEGSAKAPACNKAVIKLRVEVPEGSTLITESLLLYDKMQWKIAQFFLCIGEKEVDGKVKMNWPTVPGAKGRATIEVTTDRNDASKKYNHVKKYLPYAPKKFEPGRF
;
A
#
# COMPACT_ATOMS: atom_id res chain seq x y z
N MET A 1 -8.33 31.83 18.58
CA MET A 1 -7.87 31.01 18.85
C MET A 1 -7.21 30.35 17.91
N ALA A 2 -6.67 29.54 18.17
CA ALA A 2 -5.92 28.95 17.31
C ALA A 2 -6.67 28.33 16.34
N ASP A 3 -6.11 28.26 15.24
CA ASP A 3 -6.69 27.66 14.23
C ASP A 3 -6.29 26.35 14.03
N TYR A 4 -5.53 25.67 14.86
CA TYR A 4 -5.13 24.38 14.53
C TYR A 4 -6.21 23.49 14.93
N GLU A 5 -6.30 22.37 14.30
CA GLU A 5 -7.25 21.44 14.51
C GLU A 5 -7.00 20.52 15.60
N GLY A 6 -6.06 20.64 16.32
CA GLY A 6 -5.69 19.71 17.34
C GLY A 6 -6.44 19.92 18.63
N ARG A 7 -6.33 19.02 19.56
CA ARG A 7 -6.85 19.18 20.89
C ARG A 7 -5.77 18.84 21.87
N GLU A 8 -5.87 19.34 23.06
CA GLU A 8 -4.86 19.06 24.05
C GLU A 8 -5.03 17.66 24.59
N LEU A 9 -3.95 16.98 24.89
CA LEU A 9 -4.00 15.65 25.47
C LEU A 9 -3.78 15.74 26.95
N SER A 10 -4.46 14.88 27.72
CA SER A 10 -4.25 14.85 29.14
C SER A 10 -3.00 14.06 29.42
N TRP A 11 -2.44 14.20 30.64
CA TRP A 11 -1.19 13.54 30.96
C TRP A 11 -1.29 12.03 30.95
N ASP A 12 -2.43 11.45 31.28
CA ASP A 12 -2.52 10.00 31.33
C ASP A 12 -3.38 9.46 30.20
N GLU A 13 -3.60 10.22 29.19
CA GLU A 13 -4.40 9.77 28.08
C GLU A 13 -3.58 8.85 27.18
N GLU A 14 -4.21 7.88 26.59
CA GLU A 14 -3.52 7.00 25.66
C GLU A 14 -3.39 7.71 24.33
N VAL A 15 -2.31 7.49 23.62
CA VAL A 15 -2.07 8.17 22.35
C VAL A 15 -1.99 7.16 21.23
N GLU A 16 -2.34 7.59 20.06
CA GLU A 16 -2.23 6.73 18.91
C GLU A 16 -0.82 6.74 18.43
N LYS A 17 -0.37 5.59 17.94
CA LYS A 17 0.97 5.48 17.46
C LYS A 17 1.19 6.36 16.25
N GLY A 18 0.23 6.48 15.40
CA GLY A 18 0.34 7.29 14.21
C GLY A 18 1.38 6.79 13.26
N GLU A 19 1.71 7.57 12.28
CA GLU A 19 2.67 7.22 11.29
C GLU A 19 3.97 7.93 11.55
N GLY A 20 4.13 8.44 12.68
CA GLY A 20 5.42 8.91 13.07
C GLY A 20 5.87 10.14 12.44
N GLY A 21 5.43 11.16 12.64
CA GLY A 21 6.05 12.34 12.23
C GLY A 21 5.75 12.73 10.82
N ASP A 22 6.74 12.93 10.03
CA ASP A 22 6.56 13.51 8.75
C ASP A 22 6.18 12.49 7.72
N TYR A 23 5.14 12.76 6.98
CA TYR A 23 4.78 11.91 5.87
C TYR A 23 5.66 12.30 4.71
N ILE A 24 6.38 11.35 4.15
CA ILE A 24 7.31 11.64 3.09
C ILE A 24 6.66 11.40 1.76
N LEU A 25 6.59 12.42 0.91
CA LEU A 25 6.10 12.25 -0.43
C LEU A 25 7.26 11.79 -1.28
N LEU A 26 7.10 10.68 -1.94
CA LEU A 26 8.19 10.09 -2.71
C LEU A 26 8.19 10.66 -4.12
N PRO A 27 9.35 10.93 -4.69
CA PRO A 27 9.38 11.28 -6.11
C PRO A 27 8.82 10.11 -6.91
N PRO A 28 8.10 10.37 -7.97
CA PRO A 28 7.54 9.27 -8.75
C PRO A 28 8.64 8.33 -9.24
N GLY A 29 8.41 7.05 -9.17
CA GLY A 29 9.39 6.07 -9.58
C GLY A 29 9.08 4.70 -9.01
N ASP A 30 10.02 3.78 -9.16
CA ASP A 30 9.84 2.44 -8.68
C ASP A 30 10.54 2.28 -7.35
N TYR A 31 9.86 1.67 -6.40
CA TYR A 31 10.39 1.50 -5.07
C TYR A 31 10.10 0.10 -4.55
N ASP A 32 11.01 -0.41 -3.74
CA ASP A 32 10.78 -1.67 -3.05
C ASP A 32 9.91 -1.37 -1.85
N PHE A 33 9.06 -2.30 -1.49
CA PHE A 33 8.22 -2.14 -0.33
C PHE A 33 8.16 -3.41 0.49
N THR A 34 7.74 -3.27 1.74
CA THR A 34 7.43 -4.41 2.59
C THR A 34 6.00 -4.19 3.07
N VAL A 35 5.17 -5.22 3.02
CA VAL A 35 3.81 -5.10 3.51
C VAL A 35 3.86 -5.09 5.02
N GLU A 36 3.49 -3.97 5.61
CA GLU A 36 3.54 -3.85 7.06
C GLU A 36 2.33 -4.49 7.69
N THR A 37 1.15 -4.26 7.18
CA THR A 37 -0.06 -4.83 7.72
C THR A 37 -1.05 -5.14 6.62
N PHE A 38 -1.97 -6.04 6.92
CA PHE A 38 -3.05 -6.40 6.03
C PHE A 38 -4.28 -6.53 6.90
N GLU A 39 -5.37 -5.89 6.52
CA GLU A 39 -6.60 -5.99 7.26
C GLU A 39 -7.75 -6.27 6.31
N ARG A 40 -8.70 -7.07 6.74
CA ARG A 40 -9.88 -7.35 5.94
C ARG A 40 -10.92 -6.31 6.29
N ALA A 41 -11.57 -5.77 5.29
CA ALA A 41 -12.57 -4.74 5.49
C ALA A 41 -13.69 -4.93 4.49
N ARG A 42 -14.60 -4.01 4.45
CA ARG A 42 -15.75 -4.11 3.56
C ARG A 42 -15.94 -2.78 2.84
N PHE A 43 -16.12 -2.86 1.53
CA PHE A 43 -16.39 -1.70 0.72
C PHE A 43 -17.89 -1.66 0.52
N GLU A 44 -18.52 -0.53 0.83
CA GLU A 44 -19.96 -0.47 0.79
C GLU A 44 -20.54 -0.24 -0.61
N GLY A 45 -19.71 -0.04 -1.57
CA GLY A 45 -20.17 0.16 -2.93
C GLY A 45 -20.13 1.61 -3.35
N SER A 46 -20.13 1.82 -4.65
CA SER A 46 -20.17 3.17 -5.21
C SER A 46 -20.80 3.06 -6.57
N ALA A 47 -20.87 4.17 -7.28
CA ALA A 47 -21.40 4.14 -8.62
C ALA A 47 -20.53 3.33 -9.55
N LYS A 48 -19.25 3.13 -9.22
CA LYS A 48 -18.34 2.43 -10.10
C LYS A 48 -18.07 1.01 -9.71
N ALA A 49 -18.35 0.61 -8.50
CA ALA A 49 -18.01 -0.72 -8.04
C ALA A 49 -19.05 -1.23 -7.06
N PRO A 50 -19.31 -2.55 -7.05
CA PRO A 50 -20.30 -3.09 -6.13
C PRO A 50 -19.75 -3.16 -4.72
N ALA A 51 -20.62 -3.35 -3.76
CA ALA A 51 -20.17 -3.63 -2.42
C ALA A 51 -19.41 -4.95 -2.46
N CYS A 52 -18.30 -5.02 -1.77
CA CYS A 52 -17.48 -6.24 -1.80
C CYS A 52 -16.48 -6.22 -0.66
N ASN A 53 -15.82 -7.32 -0.47
CA ASN A 53 -14.75 -7.38 0.51
C ASN A 53 -13.58 -6.54 0.00
N LYS A 54 -12.81 -6.03 0.95
CA LYS A 54 -11.71 -5.16 0.60
C LYS A 54 -10.53 -5.53 1.46
N ALA A 55 -9.36 -5.60 0.87
CA ALA A 55 -8.14 -5.82 1.60
C ALA A 55 -7.43 -4.48 1.73
N VAL A 56 -7.14 -4.07 2.94
CA VAL A 56 -6.42 -2.83 3.18
C VAL A 56 -5.00 -3.21 3.54
N ILE A 57 -4.04 -2.79 2.73
CA ILE A 57 -2.64 -3.13 2.98
C ILE A 57 -1.87 -1.85 3.19
N LYS A 58 -0.90 -1.91 4.08
CA LYS A 58 -0.02 -0.78 4.30
C LYS A 58 1.37 -1.20 3.88
N LEU A 59 1.95 -0.46 2.98
CA LEU A 59 3.23 -0.77 2.40
C LEU A 59 4.27 0.20 2.95
N ARG A 60 5.36 -0.33 3.49
CA ARG A 60 6.41 0.53 3.98
C ARG A 60 7.48 0.66 2.93
N VAL A 61 7.85 1.87 2.60
CA VAL A 61 8.91 2.15 1.65
C VAL A 61 9.99 2.91 2.41
N GLU A 62 11.23 2.43 2.33
CA GLU A 62 12.31 3.07 3.02
C GLU A 62 13.19 3.81 2.05
N VAL A 63 13.51 5.04 2.36
CA VAL A 63 14.35 5.87 1.53
C VAL A 63 15.37 6.55 2.44
N PRO A 64 16.39 7.17 1.91
CA PRO A 64 17.40 7.77 2.77
C PRO A 64 16.86 8.77 3.77
N GLU A 65 15.76 9.43 3.46
CA GLU A 65 15.20 10.37 4.39
C GLU A 65 14.38 9.73 5.48
N GLY A 66 14.11 8.46 5.41
CA GLY A 66 13.31 7.77 6.41
C GLY A 66 12.41 6.76 5.76
N SER A 67 11.27 6.50 6.35
CA SER A 67 10.33 5.56 5.75
C SER A 67 8.94 6.18 5.72
N THR A 68 8.11 5.70 4.84
CA THR A 68 6.75 6.17 4.75
C THR A 68 5.84 4.96 4.54
N LEU A 69 4.59 5.07 4.97
CA LEU A 69 3.62 4.02 4.78
C LEU A 69 2.61 4.46 3.75
N ILE A 70 2.32 3.59 2.80
CA ILE A 70 1.34 3.87 1.77
C ILE A 70 0.20 2.92 1.98
N THR A 71 -1.01 3.44 2.15
CA THR A 71 -2.19 2.61 2.35
C THR A 71 -2.87 2.40 1.03
N GLU A 72 -3.09 1.13 0.69
CA GLU A 72 -3.75 0.79 -0.55
C GLU A 72 -4.88 -0.18 -0.25
N SER A 73 -5.92 -0.13 -1.06
CA SER A 73 -7.05 -1.03 -0.90
C SER A 73 -7.22 -1.85 -2.16
N LEU A 74 -7.45 -3.12 -1.98
CA LEU A 74 -7.74 -4.00 -3.10
C LEU A 74 -9.19 -4.43 -2.97
N LEU A 75 -10.02 -4.02 -3.94
CA LEU A 75 -11.43 -4.36 -3.90
C LEU A 75 -11.63 -5.69 -4.58
N LEU A 76 -12.24 -6.63 -3.87
CA LEU A 76 -12.37 -7.98 -4.39
C LEU A 76 -13.62 -8.12 -5.22
N TYR A 77 -13.57 -7.67 -6.44
CA TYR A 77 -14.65 -7.92 -7.39
C TYR A 77 -14.04 -8.11 -8.77
N ASP A 78 -14.82 -8.63 -9.69
CA ASP A 78 -14.28 -9.21 -10.91
C ASP A 78 -13.50 -8.22 -11.77
N LYS A 79 -13.88 -6.97 -11.83
CA LYS A 79 -13.15 -6.05 -12.67
C LYS A 79 -11.83 -5.62 -12.09
N MET A 80 -11.57 -5.99 -10.86
CA MET A 80 -10.29 -5.68 -10.23
C MET A 80 -9.39 -6.90 -10.14
N GLN A 81 -9.77 -8.00 -10.76
CA GLN A 81 -8.96 -9.20 -10.69
C GLN A 81 -7.56 -8.96 -11.19
N TRP A 82 -7.42 -8.15 -12.22
CA TRP A 82 -6.10 -7.93 -12.80
C TRP A 82 -5.16 -7.26 -11.79
N LYS A 83 -5.69 -6.36 -10.97
CA LYS A 83 -4.83 -5.66 -10.03
C LYS A 83 -4.51 -6.56 -8.85
N ILE A 84 -5.46 -7.36 -8.41
CA ILE A 84 -5.22 -8.30 -7.33
C ILE A 84 -4.19 -9.32 -7.77
N ALA A 85 -4.31 -9.84 -8.99
CA ALA A 85 -3.34 -10.78 -9.50
C ALA A 85 -1.97 -10.14 -9.62
N GLN A 86 -1.92 -8.89 -10.07
CA GLN A 86 -0.67 -8.19 -10.20
C GLN A 86 0.02 -8.06 -8.84
N PHE A 87 -0.76 -7.76 -7.79
CA PHE A 87 -0.18 -7.65 -6.46
C PHE A 87 0.38 -9.00 -5.99
N PHE A 88 -0.37 -10.09 -6.15
CA PHE A 88 0.12 -11.38 -5.68
C PHE A 88 1.31 -11.87 -6.49
N LEU A 89 1.33 -11.62 -7.79
CA LEU A 89 2.51 -11.98 -8.57
C LEU A 89 3.70 -11.13 -8.14
N CYS A 90 3.44 -9.88 -7.77
CA CYS A 90 4.51 -9.00 -7.33
C CYS A 90 5.18 -9.54 -6.07
N ILE A 91 4.42 -10.12 -5.16
CA ILE A 91 5.01 -10.60 -3.93
C ILE A 91 5.42 -12.07 -4.00
N GLY A 92 5.40 -12.65 -5.18
CA GLY A 92 6.00 -13.98 -5.36
C GLY A 92 5.06 -15.13 -5.60
N GLU A 93 3.74 -14.89 -5.64
CA GLU A 93 2.84 -15.99 -5.97
C GLU A 93 3.01 -16.36 -7.42
N LYS A 94 2.67 -17.57 -7.77
CA LYS A 94 2.86 -18.04 -9.12
C LYS A 94 1.55 -18.17 -9.84
N GLU A 95 1.61 -17.95 -11.14
CA GLU A 95 0.45 -18.12 -11.96
C GLU A 95 0.38 -19.58 -12.39
N VAL A 96 -0.80 -20.18 -12.28
CA VAL A 96 -1.02 -21.54 -12.72
C VAL A 96 -2.27 -21.53 -13.58
N ASP A 97 -2.13 -21.91 -14.83
CA ASP A 97 -3.24 -21.94 -15.78
C ASP A 97 -3.94 -20.61 -15.88
N GLY A 98 -3.18 -19.54 -15.90
CA GLY A 98 -3.74 -18.19 -16.04
C GLY A 98 -4.37 -17.63 -14.78
N LYS A 99 -4.23 -18.32 -13.66
CA LYS A 99 -4.84 -17.89 -12.44
C LYS A 99 -3.82 -17.73 -11.33
N VAL A 100 -4.08 -16.83 -10.40
CA VAL A 100 -3.18 -16.58 -9.30
C VAL A 100 -3.98 -16.74 -8.03
N LYS A 101 -3.43 -17.48 -7.08
CA LYS A 101 -4.11 -17.72 -5.84
C LYS A 101 -3.96 -16.52 -4.92
N MET A 102 -5.04 -16.13 -4.26
CA MET A 102 -4.98 -15.04 -3.30
C MET A 102 -4.57 -15.62 -1.97
N ASN A 103 -3.29 -15.73 -1.73
CA ASN A 103 -2.75 -16.36 -0.55
C ASN A 103 -2.56 -15.32 0.55
N TRP A 104 -3.65 -14.89 1.15
CA TRP A 104 -3.62 -13.81 2.12
C TRP A 104 -2.72 -14.04 3.33
N PRO A 105 -2.58 -15.26 3.84
CA PRO A 105 -1.68 -15.47 4.98
C PRO A 105 -0.22 -15.10 4.71
N THR A 106 0.19 -15.05 3.45
CA THR A 106 1.57 -14.71 3.14
C THR A 106 1.75 -13.21 2.92
N VAL A 107 0.68 -12.43 2.99
CA VAL A 107 0.76 -11.01 2.65
C VAL A 107 1.51 -10.19 3.71
N PRO A 108 1.25 -10.33 5.02
CA PRO A 108 2.00 -9.53 5.97
C PRO A 108 3.48 -9.91 5.92
N GLY A 109 4.33 -8.94 5.83
CA GLY A 109 5.78 -9.16 5.73
C GLY A 109 6.28 -9.43 4.34
N ALA A 110 5.40 -9.54 3.36
CA ALA A 110 5.83 -9.82 2.00
C ALA A 110 6.55 -8.60 1.42
N LYS A 111 7.41 -8.85 0.45
CA LYS A 111 8.16 -7.77 -0.16
C LYS A 111 7.91 -7.76 -1.65
N GLY A 112 7.92 -6.57 -2.22
CA GLY A 112 7.71 -6.43 -3.64
C GLY A 112 8.26 -5.10 -4.12
N ARG A 113 7.91 -4.75 -5.33
CA ARG A 113 8.36 -3.50 -5.92
C ARG A 113 7.18 -2.91 -6.67
N ALA A 114 7.03 -1.63 -6.61
CA ALA A 114 5.88 -0.99 -7.24
C ALA A 114 6.26 0.38 -7.78
N THR A 115 5.55 0.81 -8.79
CA THR A 115 5.71 2.15 -9.30
C THR A 115 4.80 3.04 -8.48
N ILE A 116 5.38 4.08 -7.90
CA ILE A 116 4.68 4.99 -7.00
C ILE A 116 4.48 6.32 -7.71
N GLU A 117 3.35 6.91 -7.52
CA GLU A 117 3.08 8.23 -8.04
C GLU A 117 2.46 9.06 -6.94
N VAL A 118 2.40 10.36 -7.11
CA VAL A 118 1.78 11.24 -6.14
C VAL A 118 0.44 11.66 -6.70
N THR A 119 -0.61 11.49 -5.91
CA THR A 119 -1.93 11.93 -6.32
C THR A 119 -2.38 13.05 -5.41
N THR A 120 -3.25 13.91 -5.91
CA THR A 120 -3.74 15.05 -5.17
C THR A 120 -5.17 14.78 -4.75
N ASP A 121 -5.49 15.19 -3.52
CA ASP A 121 -6.83 15.00 -3.01
C ASP A 121 -7.80 15.77 -3.90
N ARG A 122 -8.91 15.11 -4.28
CA ARG A 122 -9.84 15.73 -5.14
C ARG A 122 -10.46 16.97 -4.54
N ASN A 123 -10.66 17.02 -3.25
CA ASN A 123 -11.28 18.12 -2.59
C ASN A 123 -10.33 19.14 -1.99
N ASP A 124 -9.04 18.85 -1.96
CA ASP A 124 -8.09 19.74 -1.33
C ASP A 124 -6.75 19.59 -2.04
N ALA A 125 -6.47 20.46 -2.98
CA ALA A 125 -5.26 20.34 -3.77
C ALA A 125 -3.99 20.47 -2.97
N SER A 126 -4.05 20.95 -1.73
CA SER A 126 -2.84 21.02 -0.94
C SER A 126 -2.49 19.66 -0.33
N LYS A 127 -3.37 18.68 -0.40
CA LYS A 127 -3.09 17.38 0.18
C LYS A 127 -2.66 16.44 -0.92
N LYS A 128 -1.50 15.86 -0.76
CA LYS A 128 -0.97 14.93 -1.73
C LYS A 128 -0.59 13.66 -1.05
N TYR A 129 -0.70 12.55 -1.76
CA TYR A 129 -0.48 11.24 -1.20
C TYR A 129 0.35 10.39 -2.14
N ASN A 130 1.17 9.54 -1.59
CA ASN A 130 1.84 8.50 -2.37
C ASN A 130 0.79 7.46 -2.74
N HIS A 131 0.87 6.95 -3.93
CA HIS A 131 -0.11 5.98 -4.41
C HIS A 131 0.59 4.97 -5.31
N VAL A 132 0.18 3.72 -5.24
CA VAL A 132 0.75 2.70 -6.10
C VAL A 132 0.08 2.79 -7.45
N LYS A 133 0.86 3.09 -8.47
CA LYS A 133 0.33 3.13 -9.81
C LYS A 133 0.22 1.73 -10.34
N LYS A 134 1.21 0.89 -10.10
CA LYS A 134 1.13 -0.51 -10.49
C LYS A 134 2.13 -1.32 -9.69
N TYR A 135 1.86 -2.59 -9.51
CA TYR A 135 2.77 -3.50 -8.85
C TYR A 135 3.62 -4.14 -9.96
N LEU A 136 4.90 -4.25 -9.71
CA LEU A 136 5.81 -4.76 -10.72
C LEU A 136 6.01 -6.26 -10.56
N PRO A 137 6.34 -6.97 -11.62
CA PRO A 137 6.48 -8.43 -11.53
C PRO A 137 7.53 -8.82 -10.53
N TYR A 138 7.33 -9.96 -9.90
CA TYR A 138 8.25 -10.44 -8.89
C TYR A 138 9.61 -10.65 -9.51
N ALA A 139 10.64 -10.11 -8.91
CA ALA A 139 12.00 -10.28 -9.38
C ALA A 139 12.82 -10.51 -8.14
N PRO A 140 13.03 -11.73 -7.77
CA PRO A 140 13.79 -12.02 -6.57
C PRO A 140 15.14 -11.43 -6.72
N LYS A 141 15.69 -10.88 -5.71
CA LYS A 141 16.94 -10.31 -5.77
C LYS A 141 17.79 -11.37 -5.89
N LYS A 142 18.17 -11.83 -6.91
CA LYS A 142 18.96 -12.85 -7.04
C LYS A 142 20.12 -12.45 -7.14
N PHE A 143 20.86 -12.97 -6.68
CA PHE A 143 22.06 -12.71 -6.91
C PHE A 143 22.28 -13.06 -8.08
N GLU A 144 22.85 -12.34 -8.76
CA GLU A 144 23.30 -12.65 -9.92
C GLU A 144 24.35 -13.50 -9.83
N PRO A 145 24.55 -14.39 -10.64
CA PRO A 145 25.62 -15.29 -10.66
C PRO A 145 26.82 -14.55 -10.65
N GLY A 146 27.64 -14.78 -10.05
CA GLY A 146 28.83 -14.10 -10.06
C GLY A 146 28.81 -13.05 -9.15
N ARG A 147 27.83 -12.76 -8.60
CA ARG A 147 27.88 -11.81 -7.79
C ARG A 147 27.83 -12.33 -6.51
N PHE A 148 27.99 -13.29 -6.18
CA PHE A 148 28.02 -13.74 -4.93
C PHE A 148 29.23 -13.80 -4.44
#